data_bf3c7e4c9c3d86d663cfbe668cdeaf6b
#
_entry.id   bf3c7e4c9c3d86d663cfbe668cdeaf6b
#
_cell.length_a   1.000
_cell.length_b   1.000
_cell.length_c   1.000
_cell.angle_alpha   90.00
_cell.angle_beta   90.00
_cell.angle_gamma   90.00
#
_symmetry.space_group_name_H-M   'P 1'
#
loop_
_entity.id
_entity.type
_entity.pdbx_description
1 polymer ?
#
loop_
_entity_poly.entity_id
_entity_poly.type
_entity_poly.pdbx_seq_one_letter_code
_entity_poly.pdbx_strand_id
1 'polypeptide(L)'
;IDTPFQAPRRMRVDAVGDVWITAFPEGKIVRYSPADGSFKDYPLPSALNNVETPYALNVDRKRQQVWVTGTSSDTLMRLDIASGAWDTFPMPRKVTFTRDVEIAADGSVYTTNGAFPSWQIEDGQPTLIRLQPGK
;
A
#
# COMPACT_ATOMS: atom_id res chain seq x y z
N ILE A 1 -3.86 -22.69 -1.88
CA ILE A 1 -4.67 -21.86 -2.81
C ILE A 1 -3.68 -21.21 -3.78
N ASP A 2 -3.79 -21.53 -5.05
CA ASP A 2 -2.95 -20.91 -6.07
C ASP A 2 -3.46 -19.50 -6.36
N THR A 3 -2.54 -18.53 -6.49
CA THR A 3 -2.88 -17.16 -6.81
C THR A 3 -2.93 -16.96 -8.33
N PRO A 4 -3.92 -16.24 -8.88
CA PRO A 4 -3.99 -15.94 -10.31
C PRO A 4 -3.07 -14.79 -10.72
N PHE A 5 -2.12 -14.41 -9.86
CA PHE A 5 -1.14 -13.33 -10.08
C PHE A 5 0.23 -13.74 -9.53
N GLN A 6 1.26 -13.03 -9.94
CA GLN A 6 2.64 -13.36 -9.61
C GLN A 6 3.15 -12.61 -8.37
N ALA A 7 4.12 -13.23 -7.70
CA ALA A 7 4.89 -12.67 -6.60
C ALA A 7 4.06 -11.94 -5.54
N PRO A 8 3.11 -12.62 -4.88
CA PRO A 8 2.46 -12.07 -3.70
C PRO A 8 3.51 -11.72 -2.64
N ARG A 9 3.46 -10.50 -2.08
CA ARG A 9 4.53 -10.06 -1.20
C ARG A 9 4.08 -9.79 0.23
N ARG A 10 3.09 -8.95 0.43
CA ARG A 10 2.51 -8.63 1.74
C ARG A 10 1.02 -8.84 1.71
N MET A 11 0.47 -9.22 2.86
CA MET A 11 -0.98 -9.44 2.99
C MET A 11 -1.48 -9.01 4.37
N ARG A 12 -2.75 -8.62 4.42
CA ARG A 12 -3.49 -8.32 5.65
C ARG A 12 -4.95 -8.77 5.50
N VAL A 13 -5.57 -9.10 6.61
CA VAL A 13 -6.98 -9.49 6.66
C VAL A 13 -7.80 -8.30 7.11
N ASP A 14 -8.92 -8.04 6.44
CA ASP A 14 -9.86 -6.98 6.81
C ASP A 14 -10.86 -7.39 7.90
N ALA A 15 -11.84 -6.53 8.18
CA ALA A 15 -12.81 -6.75 9.26
C ALA A 15 -13.82 -7.89 8.95
N VAL A 16 -14.02 -8.23 7.68
CA VAL A 16 -14.95 -9.29 7.27
C VAL A 16 -14.26 -10.61 6.95
N GLY A 17 -12.94 -10.64 7.01
CA GLY A 17 -12.13 -11.84 6.79
C GLY A 17 -11.56 -11.97 5.39
N ASP A 18 -11.75 -10.99 4.52
CA ASP A 18 -11.12 -10.98 3.20
C ASP A 18 -9.63 -10.66 3.31
N VAL A 19 -8.83 -11.27 2.45
CA VAL A 19 -7.37 -11.14 2.46
C VAL A 19 -6.93 -10.20 1.34
N TRP A 20 -6.27 -9.13 1.72
CA TRP A 20 -5.70 -8.13 0.81
C TRP A 20 -4.22 -8.41 0.59
N ILE A 21 -3.79 -8.47 -0.66
CA ILE A 21 -2.46 -8.95 -1.06
C ILE A 21 -1.83 -7.99 -2.06
N THR A 22 -0.55 -7.65 -1.89
CA THR A 22 0.20 -6.92 -2.92
C THR A 22 0.67 -7.88 -4.01
N ALA A 23 0.32 -7.61 -5.27
CA ALA A 23 0.86 -8.25 -6.46
C ALA A 23 2.04 -7.41 -6.96
N PHE A 24 3.22 -7.63 -6.38
CA PHE A 24 4.37 -6.72 -6.48
C PHE A 24 4.77 -6.33 -7.90
N PRO A 25 4.94 -7.26 -8.87
CA PRO A 25 5.36 -6.88 -10.22
C PRO A 25 4.21 -6.39 -11.12
N GLU A 26 2.97 -6.45 -10.64
CA GLU A 26 1.79 -6.22 -11.50
C GLU A 26 1.10 -4.88 -11.23
N GLY A 27 1.66 -4.01 -10.37
CA GLY A 27 1.10 -2.67 -10.10
C GLY A 27 -0.33 -2.68 -9.59
N LYS A 28 -0.71 -3.69 -8.80
CA LYS A 28 -2.05 -3.83 -8.24
C LYS A 28 -2.03 -4.45 -6.85
N ILE A 29 -3.12 -4.30 -6.14
CA ILE A 29 -3.44 -5.17 -5.00
C ILE A 29 -4.62 -6.06 -5.36
N VAL A 30 -4.72 -7.18 -4.67
CA VAL A 30 -5.76 -8.19 -4.93
C VAL A 30 -6.48 -8.52 -3.64
N ARG A 31 -7.79 -8.60 -3.68
CA ARG A 31 -8.62 -9.11 -2.59
C ARG A 31 -9.02 -10.55 -2.88
N TYR A 32 -8.72 -11.44 -1.95
CA TYR A 32 -9.22 -12.81 -1.91
C TYR A 32 -10.36 -12.91 -0.91
N SER A 33 -11.49 -13.45 -1.33
CA SER A 33 -12.63 -13.75 -0.46
C SER A 33 -12.65 -15.24 -0.10
N PRO A 34 -12.42 -15.62 1.16
CA PRO A 34 -12.52 -17.01 1.58
C PRO A 34 -13.94 -17.58 1.48
N ALA A 35 -14.96 -16.72 1.47
CA ALA A 35 -16.37 -17.14 1.45
C ALA A 35 -16.75 -17.87 0.16
N ASP A 36 -16.20 -17.46 -0.97
CA ASP A 36 -16.49 -18.03 -2.29
C ASP A 36 -15.24 -18.42 -3.10
N GLY A 37 -14.05 -18.18 -2.56
CA GLY A 37 -12.78 -18.47 -3.21
C GLY A 37 -12.42 -17.49 -4.34
N SER A 38 -13.10 -16.36 -4.45
CA SER A 38 -12.90 -15.41 -5.54
C SER A 38 -11.71 -14.48 -5.30
N PHE A 39 -11.11 -14.02 -6.41
CA PHE A 39 -10.08 -12.97 -6.44
C PHE A 39 -10.61 -11.76 -7.18
N LYS A 40 -10.34 -10.56 -6.65
CA LYS A 40 -10.68 -9.29 -7.29
C LYS A 40 -9.48 -8.36 -7.32
N ASP A 41 -9.15 -7.88 -8.53
CA ASP A 41 -8.05 -6.96 -8.77
C ASP A 41 -8.44 -5.50 -8.49
N TYR A 42 -7.49 -4.74 -7.93
CA TYR A 42 -7.55 -3.31 -7.73
C TYR A 42 -6.26 -2.68 -8.26
N PRO A 43 -6.23 -2.26 -9.54
CA PRO A 43 -5.07 -1.55 -10.10
C PRO A 43 -4.75 -0.28 -9.33
N LEU A 44 -3.48 0.01 -9.13
CA LEU A 44 -3.04 1.22 -8.43
C LEU A 44 -3.30 2.47 -9.26
N PRO A 45 -3.67 3.60 -8.63
CA PRO A 45 -4.00 4.85 -9.32
C PRO A 45 -2.75 5.64 -9.73
N SER A 46 -1.72 4.98 -10.19
CA SER A 46 -0.47 5.63 -10.59
C SER A 46 -0.48 5.96 -12.08
N ALA A 47 -0.05 7.17 -12.45
CA ALA A 47 0.24 7.50 -13.84
C ALA A 47 1.34 6.61 -14.42
N LEU A 48 2.12 5.98 -13.54
CA LEU A 48 3.17 5.03 -13.85
C LEU A 48 2.76 3.60 -13.48
N ASN A 49 1.47 3.27 -13.60
CA ASN A 49 0.91 2.00 -13.14
C ASN A 49 1.63 0.75 -13.69
N ASN A 50 2.24 0.85 -14.86
CA ASN A 50 3.03 -0.24 -15.44
C ASN A 50 4.43 -0.41 -14.81
N VAL A 51 4.86 0.52 -13.97
CA VAL A 51 6.17 0.51 -13.31
C VAL A 51 6.06 0.62 -11.78
N GLU A 52 4.87 0.89 -11.25
CA GLU A 52 4.65 0.92 -9.81
C GLU A 52 4.65 -0.51 -9.24
N THR A 53 5.40 -0.68 -8.17
CA THR A 53 5.55 -1.96 -7.48
C THR A 53 5.10 -1.81 -6.02
N PRO A 54 3.85 -2.16 -5.68
CA PRO A 54 3.35 -2.07 -4.30
C PRO A 54 4.09 -3.07 -3.43
N TYR A 55 4.83 -2.58 -2.43
CA TYR A 55 5.58 -3.46 -1.54
C TYR A 55 4.75 -3.90 -0.35
N ALA A 56 4.18 -2.95 0.37
CA ALA A 56 3.42 -3.20 1.60
C ALA A 56 2.00 -2.65 1.51
N LEU A 57 1.13 -3.27 2.26
CA LEU A 57 -0.21 -2.76 2.55
C LEU A 57 -0.60 -3.02 4.00
N ASN A 58 -1.53 -2.23 4.51
CA ASN A 58 -2.20 -2.48 5.77
C ASN A 58 -3.68 -2.08 5.66
N VAL A 59 -4.52 -2.64 6.54
CA VAL A 59 -5.98 -2.44 6.50
C VAL A 59 -6.44 -1.69 7.75
N ASP A 60 -7.02 -0.52 7.55
CA ASP A 60 -7.82 0.14 8.58
C ASP A 60 -9.19 -0.53 8.67
N ARG A 61 -9.31 -1.49 9.57
CA ARG A 61 -10.55 -2.26 9.76
C ARG A 61 -11.69 -1.40 10.27
N LYS A 62 -11.39 -0.33 10.98
CA LYS A 62 -12.40 0.57 11.54
C LYS A 62 -12.98 1.50 10.49
N ARG A 63 -12.13 1.99 9.56
CA ARG A 63 -12.53 2.93 8.51
C ARG A 63 -12.78 2.26 7.17
N GLN A 64 -12.60 0.94 7.09
CA GLN A 64 -12.75 0.15 5.87
C GLN A 64 -11.88 0.68 4.72
N GLN A 65 -10.59 0.84 5.00
CA GLN A 65 -9.63 1.38 4.05
C GLN A 65 -8.41 0.45 3.94
N VAL A 66 -7.85 0.35 2.74
CA VAL A 66 -6.55 -0.30 2.52
C VAL A 66 -5.52 0.76 2.19
N TRP A 67 -4.45 0.79 2.94
CA TRP A 67 -3.30 1.67 2.71
C TRP A 67 -2.18 0.90 2.04
N VAL A 68 -1.59 1.47 0.99
CA VAL A 68 -0.58 0.83 0.14
C VAL A 68 0.61 1.76 -0.04
N THR A 69 1.82 1.20 0.03
CA THR A 69 3.04 1.96 -0.27
C THR A 69 3.35 1.93 -1.76
N GLY A 70 3.48 3.10 -2.38
CA GLY A 70 3.96 3.27 -3.74
C GLY A 70 5.49 3.37 -3.76
N THR A 71 6.15 2.23 -3.92
CA THR A 71 7.61 2.12 -3.80
C THR A 71 8.34 2.90 -4.89
N SER A 72 7.81 2.92 -6.10
CA SER A 72 8.42 3.60 -7.26
C SER A 72 7.92 5.03 -7.45
N SER A 73 6.77 5.38 -6.88
CA SER A 73 6.14 6.70 -7.05
C SER A 73 6.34 7.65 -5.88
N ASP A 74 6.97 7.21 -4.79
CA ASP A 74 7.07 7.99 -3.54
C ASP A 74 5.72 8.47 -3.04
N THR A 75 4.75 7.55 -2.95
CA THR A 75 3.39 7.86 -2.48
C THR A 75 2.93 6.90 -1.40
N LEU A 76 1.97 7.34 -0.60
CA LEU A 76 1.00 6.47 0.07
C LEU A 76 -0.31 6.54 -0.71
N MET A 77 -0.96 5.41 -0.89
CA MET A 77 -2.25 5.32 -1.55
C MET A 77 -3.28 4.73 -0.59
N ARG A 78 -4.50 5.24 -0.66
CA ARG A 78 -5.62 4.77 0.14
C ARG A 78 -6.74 4.31 -0.77
N LEU A 79 -7.15 3.06 -0.61
CA LEU A 79 -8.36 2.52 -1.23
C LEU A 79 -9.50 2.55 -0.21
N ASP A 80 -10.62 3.14 -0.56
CA ASP A 80 -11.88 2.96 0.14
C ASP A 80 -12.52 1.64 -0.32
N ILE A 81 -12.73 0.71 0.62
CA ILE A 81 -13.18 -0.66 0.27
C ILE A 81 -14.60 -0.66 -0.29
N ALA A 82 -15.47 0.21 0.21
CA ALA A 82 -16.88 0.23 -0.17
C ALA A 82 -17.07 0.80 -1.58
N SER A 83 -16.44 1.92 -1.90
CA SER A 83 -16.57 2.59 -3.20
C SER A 83 -15.58 2.10 -4.25
N GLY A 84 -14.45 1.53 -3.84
CA GLY A 84 -13.33 1.23 -4.73
C GLY A 84 -12.53 2.46 -5.17
N ALA A 85 -12.79 3.61 -4.58
CA ALA A 85 -12.11 4.86 -4.91
C ALA A 85 -10.72 4.92 -4.27
N TRP A 86 -9.79 5.54 -5.00
CA TRP A 86 -8.42 5.75 -4.56
C TRP A 86 -8.12 7.21 -4.25
N ASP A 87 -7.35 7.44 -3.21
CA ASP A 87 -6.63 8.69 -2.95
C ASP A 87 -5.12 8.44 -2.97
N THR A 88 -4.37 9.44 -3.43
CA THR A 88 -2.91 9.38 -3.49
C THR A 88 -2.29 10.54 -2.72
N PHE A 89 -1.34 10.24 -1.85
CA PHE A 89 -0.65 11.19 -0.99
C PHE A 89 0.84 11.18 -1.32
N PRO A 90 1.42 12.24 -1.90
CA PRO A 90 2.84 12.31 -2.14
C PRO A 90 3.64 12.28 -0.83
N MET A 91 4.76 11.59 -0.83
CA MET A 91 5.70 11.59 0.29
C MET A 91 6.42 12.94 0.37
N PRO A 92 6.77 13.42 1.58
CA PRO A 92 7.57 14.63 1.76
C PRO A 92 9.03 14.45 1.35
N ARG A 93 9.44 13.24 1.03
CA ARG A 93 10.78 12.82 0.63
C ARG A 93 10.72 12.04 -0.67
N LYS A 94 11.84 12.06 -1.41
CA LYS A 94 12.02 11.24 -2.63
C LYS A 94 12.84 9.99 -2.34
N VAL A 95 12.73 9.01 -3.23
CA VAL A 95 13.47 7.74 -3.17
C VAL A 95 13.25 7.04 -1.82
N THR A 96 11.99 6.99 -1.40
CA THR A 96 11.64 6.53 -0.05
C THR A 96 11.72 5.01 0.10
N PHE A 97 11.53 4.23 -0.95
CA PHE A 97 11.52 2.76 -0.92
C PHE A 97 10.77 2.21 0.29
N THR A 98 9.58 2.73 0.53
CA THR A 98 8.76 2.33 1.68
C THR A 98 8.42 0.85 1.64
N ARG A 99 8.62 0.14 2.76
CA ARG A 99 8.47 -1.32 2.85
C ARG A 99 7.46 -1.77 3.89
N ASP A 100 6.89 -0.84 4.62
CA ASP A 100 5.87 -1.11 5.63
C ASP A 100 4.97 0.11 5.80
N VAL A 101 3.77 -0.13 6.32
CA VAL A 101 2.80 0.91 6.64
C VAL A 101 1.99 0.48 7.85
N GLU A 102 1.92 1.36 8.86
CA GLU A 102 1.16 1.15 10.08
C GLU A 102 0.08 2.21 10.27
N ILE A 103 -1.02 1.80 10.88
CA ILE A 103 -2.19 2.64 11.07
C ILE A 103 -2.49 2.74 12.56
N ALA A 104 -2.42 3.95 13.10
CA ALA A 104 -2.75 4.22 14.49
C ALA A 104 -4.27 4.27 14.73
N ALA A 105 -4.67 4.14 15.98
CA ALA A 105 -6.08 4.14 16.37
C ALA A 105 -6.83 5.44 15.98
N ASP A 106 -6.11 6.57 15.93
CA ASP A 106 -6.64 7.88 15.51
C ASP A 106 -6.76 8.01 13.97
N GLY A 107 -6.25 7.04 13.22
CA GLY A 107 -6.22 7.03 11.76
C GLY A 107 -4.97 7.66 11.14
N SER A 108 -4.03 8.10 11.95
CA SER A 108 -2.71 8.50 11.46
C SER A 108 -2.02 7.30 10.84
N VAL A 109 -1.37 7.51 9.70
CA VAL A 109 -0.64 6.48 8.97
C VAL A 109 0.85 6.75 9.04
N TYR A 110 1.61 5.74 9.37
CA TYR A 110 3.04 5.82 9.54
C TYR A 110 3.75 4.93 8.54
N THR A 111 4.85 5.43 8.00
CA THR A 111 5.80 4.65 7.21
C THR A 111 7.22 5.18 7.44
N THR A 112 8.19 4.40 7.01
CA THR A 112 9.60 4.85 7.02
C THR A 112 10.12 4.85 5.60
N ASN A 113 11.09 5.74 5.31
CA ASN A 113 11.86 5.53 4.11
C ASN A 113 12.78 4.32 4.33
N GLY A 114 12.74 3.36 3.44
CA GLY A 114 13.57 2.16 3.50
C GLY A 114 15.05 2.43 3.21
N ALA A 115 15.33 3.56 2.73
CA ALA A 115 16.58 4.33 2.60
C ALA A 115 17.89 3.54 2.40
N PHE A 116 17.86 2.33 1.93
CA PHE A 116 19.06 1.60 1.55
C PHE A 116 19.13 1.44 0.03
N PRO A 117 20.13 1.92 -0.64
CA PRO A 117 21.37 2.60 -0.20
C PRO A 117 21.28 4.14 -0.25
N SER A 118 20.33 4.71 0.41
CA SER A 118 19.96 6.13 0.28
C SER A 118 20.98 7.13 0.80
N TRP A 119 21.95 6.73 1.62
CA TRP A 119 23.06 7.62 1.98
C TRP A 119 23.88 8.10 0.77
N GLN A 120 23.69 7.47 -0.39
CA GLN A 120 24.33 7.83 -1.65
C GLN A 120 23.48 8.76 -2.52
N ILE A 121 22.26 9.05 -2.10
CA ILE A 121 21.29 9.83 -2.86
C ILE A 121 20.98 11.10 -2.09
N GLU A 122 20.93 12.22 -2.79
CA GLU A 122 20.49 13.48 -2.23
C GLU A 122 19.12 13.32 -1.55
N ASP A 123 18.99 13.90 -0.35
CA ASP A 123 17.79 13.80 0.50
C ASP A 123 17.50 12.41 1.10
N GLY A 124 18.46 11.50 1.10
CA GLY A 124 18.35 10.13 1.62
C GLY A 124 18.36 9.99 3.14
N GLN A 125 17.93 10.98 3.90
CA GLN A 125 17.91 10.91 5.37
C GLN A 125 16.90 9.86 5.86
N PRO A 126 17.30 8.96 6.78
CA PRO A 126 16.36 8.06 7.45
C PRO A 126 15.24 8.86 8.12
N THR A 127 14.00 8.56 7.82
CA THR A 127 12.87 9.39 8.23
C THR A 127 11.68 8.50 8.62
N LEU A 128 11.07 8.81 9.76
CA LEU A 128 9.71 8.38 10.08
C LEU A 128 8.74 9.40 9.49
N ILE A 129 7.85 8.93 8.63
CA ILE A 129 6.85 9.74 7.95
C ILE A 129 5.49 9.48 8.60
N ARG A 130 4.81 10.55 8.98
CA ARG A 130 3.42 10.50 9.46
C ARG A 130 2.52 11.24 8.49
N LEU A 131 1.49 10.57 8.04
CA LEU A 131 0.36 11.16 7.33
C LEU A 131 -0.84 11.23 8.27
N GLN A 132 -1.44 12.41 8.36
CA GLN A 132 -2.70 12.62 9.07
C GLN A 132 -3.76 12.95 8.01
N PRO A 133 -4.54 11.94 7.56
CA PRO A 133 -5.59 12.19 6.59
C PRO A 133 -6.61 13.18 7.18
N GLY A 134 -7.02 14.15 6.40
CA GLY A 134 -8.12 15.04 6.80
C GLY A 134 -9.38 14.23 7.17
N LYS A 135 -10.19 14.78 8.08
CA LYS A 135 -11.45 14.17 8.47
C LYS A 135 -12.45 14.19 7.33
#